data_b7d062b734ccdc3454630ee77d436db5
#
_entry.id   b7d062b734ccdc3454630ee77d436db5
#
_cell.length_a   1.000
_cell.length_b   1.000
_cell.length_c   1.000
_cell.angle_alpha   90.00
_cell.angle_beta   90.00
_cell.angle_gamma   90.00
#
_symmetry.space_group_name_H-M   'P 1'
#
loop_
_entity.id
_entity.type
_entity.pdbx_description
1 polymer ?
#
loop_
_entity_poly.entity_id
_entity_poly.type
_entity_poly.pdbx_seq_one_letter_code
_entity_poly.pdbx_strand_id
1 'polypeptide(L)'
;TCYTEMASEKIQQELQTRLNQSIDLFDIKDTSLAKSQAYDIILYGISTWDFGELQEDWESTWEEISALELSGKAVGLFGLGDQLGYADWFQDALGMLHDELVVLGCEIIGYWPNEGYEFIASKGLTQDKEFFVGLSLDDENQYDLSDERIKLWCEQLVAQVQDLNLA
;
A
#
# COMPACT_ATOMS: atom_id res chain seq x y z
N THR A 1 14.18 -0.92 -2.04
CA THR A 1 14.39 -1.86 -3.13
C THR A 1 13.60 -1.45 -4.37
N CYS A 2 14.12 -1.75 -5.53
CA CYS A 2 13.50 -1.33 -6.79
C CYS A 2 12.10 -1.91 -7.02
N TYR A 3 11.70 -2.98 -6.33
CA TYR A 3 10.36 -3.56 -6.49
C TYR A 3 9.25 -2.62 -6.05
N THR A 4 9.40 -1.94 -4.92
CA THR A 4 8.40 -0.96 -4.47
C THR A 4 8.31 0.22 -5.46
N GLU A 5 9.45 0.70 -5.92
CA GLU A 5 9.53 1.78 -6.92
C GLU A 5 8.85 1.37 -8.22
N MET A 6 9.16 0.18 -8.74
CA MET A 6 8.54 -0.36 -9.95
C MET A 6 7.03 -0.48 -9.81
N ALA A 7 6.55 -1.00 -8.67
CA ALA A 7 5.12 -1.10 -8.39
C ALA A 7 4.47 0.28 -8.35
N SER A 8 5.11 1.25 -7.70
CA SER A 8 4.62 2.63 -7.62
C SER A 8 4.45 3.28 -8.99
N GLU A 9 5.42 3.10 -9.87
CA GLU A 9 5.38 3.63 -11.23
C GLU A 9 4.25 3.00 -12.06
N LYS A 10 4.06 1.68 -11.93
CA LYS A 10 2.99 0.96 -12.61
C LYS A 10 1.61 1.40 -12.11
N ILE A 11 1.45 1.58 -10.81
CA ILE A 11 0.21 2.07 -10.19
C ILE A 11 -0.08 3.48 -10.68
N GLN A 12 0.92 4.37 -10.65
CA GLN A 12 0.80 5.74 -11.16
C GLN A 12 0.30 5.76 -12.61
N GLN A 13 0.94 5.00 -13.47
CA GLN A 13 0.58 4.95 -14.89
C GLN A 13 -0.83 4.44 -15.12
N GLU A 14 -1.22 3.37 -14.44
CA GLU A 14 -2.55 2.78 -14.55
C GLU A 14 -3.64 3.74 -14.09
N LEU A 15 -3.45 4.39 -12.95
CA LEU A 15 -4.40 5.36 -12.41
C LEU A 15 -4.49 6.62 -13.26
N GLN A 16 -3.37 7.14 -13.78
CA GLN A 16 -3.37 8.29 -14.67
C GLN A 16 -4.21 8.03 -15.93
N THR A 17 -4.09 6.82 -16.48
CA THR A 17 -4.87 6.41 -17.64
C THR A 17 -6.36 6.32 -17.31
N ARG A 18 -6.71 5.71 -16.19
CA ARG A 18 -8.11 5.49 -15.79
C ARG A 18 -8.82 6.77 -15.37
N LEU A 19 -8.12 7.66 -14.67
CA LEU A 19 -8.68 8.92 -14.15
C LEU A 19 -8.53 10.10 -15.12
N ASN A 20 -7.72 9.95 -16.16
CA ASN A 20 -7.38 11.00 -17.10
C ASN A 20 -6.89 12.28 -16.39
N GLN A 21 -6.02 12.12 -15.41
CA GLN A 21 -5.39 13.21 -14.67
C GLN A 21 -3.99 12.81 -14.22
N SER A 22 -3.14 13.78 -13.96
CA SER A 22 -1.80 13.49 -13.48
C SER A 22 -1.82 13.09 -12.01
N ILE A 23 -0.90 12.20 -11.65
CA ILE A 23 -0.74 11.71 -10.28
C ILE A 23 0.72 11.92 -9.89
N ASP A 24 0.94 12.61 -8.78
CA ASP A 24 2.28 12.88 -8.29
C ASP A 24 2.83 11.64 -7.59
N LEU A 25 4.09 11.35 -7.84
CA LEU A 25 4.81 10.23 -7.22
C LEU A 25 6.01 10.78 -6.45
N PHE A 26 6.13 10.40 -5.18
CA PHE A 26 7.20 10.84 -4.29
C PHE A 26 7.91 9.67 -3.65
N ASP A 27 9.21 9.82 -3.46
CA ASP A 27 10.02 8.91 -2.67
C ASP A 27 10.15 9.48 -1.24
N ILE A 28 9.77 8.70 -0.24
CA ILE A 28 9.85 9.13 1.17
C ILE A 28 11.27 9.39 1.65
N LYS A 29 12.26 8.87 0.92
CA LYS A 29 13.66 9.18 1.17
C LYS A 29 13.97 10.66 0.97
N ASP A 30 13.33 11.27 -0.03
CA ASP A 30 13.62 12.64 -0.46
C ASP A 30 12.50 13.63 -0.11
N THR A 31 11.34 13.13 0.34
CA THR A 31 10.14 13.95 0.55
C THR A 31 9.50 13.61 1.90
N SER A 32 9.19 14.64 2.70
CA SER A 32 8.51 14.46 3.97
C SER A 32 7.10 13.87 3.79
N LEU A 33 6.68 12.98 4.68
CA LEU A 33 5.32 12.44 4.71
C LEU A 33 4.27 13.55 4.87
N ALA A 34 4.60 14.66 5.52
CA ALA A 34 3.70 15.79 5.70
C ALA A 34 3.17 16.34 4.36
N LYS A 35 3.92 16.19 3.28
CA LYS A 35 3.50 16.63 1.96
C LYS A 35 2.26 15.89 1.47
N SER A 36 2.03 14.66 1.90
CA SER A 36 0.84 13.89 1.53
C SER A 36 -0.46 14.54 2.00
N GLN A 37 -0.41 15.36 3.04
CA GLN A 37 -1.58 16.06 3.57
C GLN A 37 -2.21 17.05 2.59
N ALA A 38 -1.50 17.43 1.54
CA ALA A 38 -2.02 18.32 0.49
C ALA A 38 -2.98 17.61 -0.49
N TYR A 39 -3.13 16.30 -0.39
CA TYR A 39 -3.94 15.49 -1.31
C TYR A 39 -5.15 14.94 -0.60
N ASP A 40 -6.26 14.76 -1.33
CA ASP A 40 -7.49 14.14 -0.82
C ASP A 40 -7.42 12.61 -0.89
N ILE A 41 -6.66 12.09 -1.83
CA ILE A 41 -6.47 10.66 -2.07
C ILE A 41 -4.98 10.37 -2.04
N ILE A 42 -4.57 9.46 -1.18
CA ILE A 42 -3.15 9.18 -0.93
C ILE A 42 -2.93 7.67 -1.00
N LEU A 43 -1.88 7.27 -1.69
CA LEU A 43 -1.43 5.87 -1.71
C LEU A 43 -0.03 5.78 -1.09
N TYR A 44 0.14 4.89 -0.12
CA TYR A 44 1.44 4.62 0.48
C TYR A 44 1.91 3.21 0.12
N GLY A 45 3.14 3.11 -0.34
CA GLY A 45 3.78 1.83 -0.65
C GLY A 45 4.88 1.52 0.34
N ILE A 46 4.95 0.27 0.79
CA ILE A 46 5.94 -0.17 1.79
C ILE A 46 6.37 -1.61 1.52
N SER A 47 7.66 -1.89 1.69
CA SER A 47 8.19 -3.26 1.67
C SER A 47 8.33 -3.80 3.07
N THR A 48 8.07 -5.09 3.23
CA THR A 48 8.43 -5.83 4.43
C THR A 48 9.81 -6.46 4.22
N TRP A 49 10.76 -6.15 5.11
CA TRP A 49 12.11 -6.68 5.05
C TRP A 49 12.32 -7.75 6.12
N ASP A 50 13.16 -8.72 5.81
CA ASP A 50 13.63 -9.75 6.74
C ASP A 50 12.49 -10.35 7.58
N PHE A 51 12.58 -10.29 8.89
CA PHE A 51 11.64 -10.91 9.83
C PHE A 51 10.46 -9.99 10.19
N GLY A 52 9.85 -9.37 9.20
CA GLY A 52 8.72 -8.47 9.40
C GLY A 52 9.13 -7.04 9.72
N GLU A 53 10.31 -6.64 9.29
CA GLU A 53 10.88 -5.35 9.60
C GLU A 53 10.48 -4.28 8.58
N LEU A 54 10.48 -3.02 9.03
CA LEU A 54 10.26 -1.87 8.18
C LEU A 54 11.46 -1.65 7.26
N GLN A 55 11.17 -1.23 6.04
CA GLN A 55 12.20 -0.72 5.14
C GLN A 55 12.81 0.57 5.76
N GLU A 56 14.11 0.76 5.62
CA GLU A 56 14.89 1.79 6.30
C GLU A 56 14.32 3.21 6.16
N ASP A 57 13.86 3.58 4.97
CA ASP A 57 13.31 4.91 4.74
C ASP A 57 12.00 5.13 5.50
N TRP A 58 11.18 4.08 5.66
CA TRP A 58 9.99 4.11 6.48
C TRP A 58 10.33 4.14 7.97
N GLU A 59 11.31 3.35 8.40
CA GLU A 59 11.73 3.33 9.80
C GLU A 59 12.18 4.72 10.26
N SER A 60 12.95 5.42 9.42
CA SER A 60 13.47 6.76 9.75
C SER A 60 12.39 7.85 9.80
N THR A 61 11.22 7.62 9.17
CA THR A 61 10.10 8.57 9.16
C THR A 61 8.90 8.11 9.98
N TRP A 62 8.99 6.96 10.65
CA TRP A 62 7.84 6.31 11.29
C TRP A 62 7.15 7.18 12.33
N GLU A 63 7.92 7.91 13.14
CA GLU A 63 7.37 8.77 14.18
C GLU A 63 6.56 9.95 13.63
N GLU A 64 6.78 10.33 12.36
CA GLU A 64 6.05 11.42 11.72
C GLU A 64 4.60 11.05 11.41
N ILE A 65 4.27 9.75 11.31
CA ILE A 65 2.94 9.28 10.91
C ILE A 65 1.86 9.79 11.87
N SER A 66 2.10 9.70 13.18
CA SER A 66 1.11 10.09 14.19
C SER A 66 0.73 11.58 14.15
N ALA A 67 1.57 12.41 13.55
CA ALA A 67 1.33 13.85 13.41
C ALA A 67 0.58 14.22 12.12
N LEU A 68 0.34 13.27 11.23
CA LEU A 68 -0.35 13.54 9.96
C LEU A 68 -1.83 13.86 10.17
N GLU A 69 -2.32 14.85 9.47
CA GLU A 69 -3.73 15.25 9.48
C GLU A 69 -4.42 14.65 8.25
N LEU A 70 -4.97 13.45 8.40
CA LEU A 70 -5.58 12.67 7.31
C LEU A 70 -7.09 12.52 7.45
N SER A 71 -7.72 13.15 8.43
CA SER A 71 -9.16 13.08 8.62
C SER A 71 -9.91 13.51 7.37
N GLY A 72 -10.88 12.69 6.93
CA GLY A 72 -11.68 12.96 5.74
C GLY A 72 -11.00 12.62 4.42
N LYS A 73 -9.77 12.12 4.46
CA LYS A 73 -9.04 11.70 3.25
C LYS A 73 -9.22 10.20 3.00
N ALA A 74 -9.05 9.79 1.74
CA ALA A 74 -9.01 8.38 1.36
C ALA A 74 -7.56 7.92 1.23
N VAL A 75 -7.24 6.80 1.87
CA VAL A 75 -5.88 6.26 1.89
C VAL A 75 -5.88 4.81 1.46
N GLY A 76 -5.08 4.49 0.45
CA GLY A 76 -4.83 3.13 -0.01
C GLY A 76 -3.40 2.71 0.27
N LEU A 77 -3.20 1.41 0.51
CA LEU A 77 -1.89 0.86 0.83
C LEU A 77 -1.51 -0.24 -0.16
N PHE A 78 -0.22 -0.35 -0.46
CA PHE A 78 0.30 -1.49 -1.20
C PHE A 78 1.64 -1.91 -0.62
N GLY A 79 1.89 -3.20 -0.64
CA GLY A 79 3.07 -3.77 -0.02
C GLY A 79 3.79 -4.78 -0.90
N LEU A 80 5.11 -4.84 -0.77
CA LEU A 80 5.97 -5.85 -1.37
C LEU A 80 6.51 -6.77 -0.27
N GLY A 81 6.47 -8.07 -0.52
CA GLY A 81 6.97 -9.06 0.42
C GLY A 81 7.39 -10.33 -0.29
N ASP A 82 7.98 -11.26 0.46
CA ASP A 82 8.43 -12.58 0.00
C ASP A 82 7.70 -13.65 0.80
N GLN A 83 6.65 -14.21 0.21
CA GLN A 83 5.77 -15.17 0.90
C GLN A 83 6.40 -16.54 1.14
N LEU A 84 7.46 -16.87 0.44
CA LEU A 84 8.16 -18.16 0.60
C LEU A 84 9.45 -18.02 1.41
N GLY A 85 10.25 -16.99 1.14
CA GLY A 85 11.49 -16.76 1.87
C GLY A 85 11.27 -16.26 3.30
N TYR A 86 10.20 -15.49 3.51
CA TYR A 86 9.85 -14.91 4.81
C TYR A 86 8.37 -15.16 5.12
N ALA A 87 7.98 -16.43 5.06
CA ALA A 87 6.59 -16.87 5.11
C ALA A 87 5.83 -16.51 6.40
N ASP A 88 6.53 -16.36 7.52
CA ASP A 88 5.92 -16.02 8.81
C ASP A 88 5.67 -14.51 8.97
N TRP A 89 6.17 -13.69 8.05
CA TRP A 89 6.15 -12.22 8.15
C TRP A 89 5.66 -11.55 6.85
N PHE A 90 4.93 -12.28 6.02
CA PHE A 90 4.48 -11.75 4.73
C PHE A 90 3.58 -10.53 4.93
N GLN A 91 3.99 -9.38 4.38
CA GLN A 91 3.26 -8.11 4.47
C GLN A 91 3.08 -7.56 5.89
N ASP A 92 3.95 -7.92 6.82
CA ASP A 92 3.86 -7.42 8.20
C ASP A 92 4.01 -5.89 8.27
N ALA A 93 4.93 -5.31 7.50
CA ALA A 93 5.10 -3.86 7.46
C ALA A 93 3.85 -3.15 6.94
N LEU A 94 3.14 -3.75 5.98
CA LEU A 94 1.87 -3.23 5.48
C LEU A 94 0.83 -3.16 6.60
N GLY A 95 0.72 -4.21 7.40
CA GLY A 95 -0.18 -4.26 8.55
C GLY A 95 0.17 -3.23 9.62
N MET A 96 1.45 -3.07 9.90
CA MET A 96 1.93 -2.08 10.86
C MET A 96 1.60 -0.65 10.40
N LEU A 97 1.79 -0.35 9.12
CA LEU A 97 1.44 0.96 8.56
C LEU A 97 -0.06 1.21 8.61
N HIS A 98 -0.88 0.22 8.29
CA HIS A 98 -2.33 0.30 8.39
C HIS A 98 -2.76 0.68 9.82
N ASP A 99 -2.21 0.02 10.83
CA ASP A 99 -2.56 0.26 12.22
C ASP A 99 -2.24 1.71 12.66
N GLU A 100 -1.14 2.26 12.17
CA GLU A 100 -0.79 3.65 12.44
C GLU A 100 -1.73 4.65 11.74
N LEU A 101 -2.19 4.33 10.54
CA LEU A 101 -3.01 5.24 9.73
C LEU A 101 -4.48 5.20 10.11
N VAL A 102 -5.02 4.04 10.47
CA VAL A 102 -6.46 3.89 10.74
C VAL A 102 -6.93 4.76 11.91
N VAL A 103 -6.06 5.02 12.90
CA VAL A 103 -6.39 5.85 14.05
C VAL A 103 -6.41 7.35 13.74
N LEU A 104 -5.96 7.75 12.55
CA LEU A 104 -5.91 9.15 12.12
C LEU A 104 -7.22 9.65 11.51
N GLY A 105 -8.24 8.79 11.42
CA GLY A 105 -9.58 9.17 10.94
C GLY A 105 -9.73 9.27 9.43
N CYS A 106 -8.82 8.68 8.67
CA CYS A 106 -8.96 8.57 7.22
C CYS A 106 -9.81 7.36 6.84
N GLU A 107 -10.36 7.39 5.63
CA GLU A 107 -11.05 6.24 5.04
C GLU A 107 -10.00 5.34 4.35
N ILE A 108 -9.83 4.13 4.85
CA ILE A 108 -8.92 3.17 4.20
C ILE A 108 -9.67 2.50 3.05
N ILE A 109 -9.10 2.58 1.86
CA ILE A 109 -9.64 1.96 0.64
C ILE A 109 -8.63 0.94 0.11
N GLY A 110 -9.08 0.08 -0.81
CA GLY A 110 -8.18 -0.83 -1.51
C GLY A 110 -7.81 -2.08 -0.73
N TYR A 111 -8.68 -2.59 0.15
CA TYR A 111 -8.47 -3.90 0.74
C TYR A 111 -8.45 -4.96 -0.37
N TRP A 112 -7.56 -5.93 -0.24
CA TRP A 112 -7.23 -6.87 -1.31
C TRP A 112 -7.49 -8.32 -0.88
N PRO A 113 -8.19 -9.13 -1.67
CA PRO A 113 -8.51 -10.51 -1.30
C PRO A 113 -7.26 -11.36 -1.01
N ASN A 114 -7.31 -12.12 0.08
CA ASN A 114 -6.27 -13.09 0.41
C ASN A 114 -6.48 -14.38 -0.37
N GLU A 115 -6.17 -14.34 -1.66
CA GLU A 115 -6.33 -15.47 -2.59
C GLU A 115 -5.09 -15.61 -3.47
N GLY A 116 -4.61 -16.85 -3.64
CA GLY A 116 -3.47 -17.11 -4.51
C GLY A 116 -2.11 -16.88 -3.88
N TYR A 117 -2.03 -16.93 -2.55
CA TYR A 117 -0.79 -16.77 -1.80
C TYR A 117 -0.46 -18.02 -0.98
N GLU A 118 0.84 -18.24 -0.75
CA GLU A 118 1.36 -19.35 0.06
C GLU A 118 2.29 -18.81 1.15
N PHE A 119 1.74 -18.31 2.24
CA PHE A 119 2.50 -17.85 3.39
C PHE A 119 1.97 -18.53 4.66
N ILE A 120 2.69 -18.39 5.78
CA ILE A 120 2.31 -18.99 7.06
C ILE A 120 1.56 -18.00 7.93
N ALA A 121 2.07 -16.77 8.06
CA ALA A 121 1.46 -15.74 8.89
C ALA A 121 1.68 -14.36 8.29
N SER A 122 0.75 -13.44 8.57
CA SER A 122 0.82 -12.05 8.11
C SER A 122 0.08 -11.10 9.04
N LYS A 123 0.74 -10.03 9.46
CA LYS A 123 0.09 -8.90 10.14
C LYS A 123 -0.70 -8.02 9.18
N GLY A 124 -0.52 -8.21 7.87
CA GLY A 124 -1.23 -7.46 6.84
C GLY A 124 -2.66 -7.90 6.58
N LEU A 125 -3.12 -8.96 7.25
CA LEU A 125 -4.48 -9.48 7.09
C LEU A 125 -5.48 -8.75 7.97
N THR A 126 -6.75 -8.68 7.49
CA THR A 126 -7.89 -8.33 8.31
C THR A 126 -8.12 -9.39 9.39
N GLN A 127 -8.94 -9.07 10.40
CA GLN A 127 -9.19 -9.98 11.52
C GLN A 127 -9.78 -11.32 11.07
N ASP A 128 -10.66 -11.31 10.07
CA ASP A 128 -11.26 -12.53 9.49
C ASP A 128 -10.31 -13.27 8.52
N LYS A 129 -9.16 -12.67 8.21
CA LYS A 129 -8.14 -13.20 7.30
C LYS A 129 -8.60 -13.35 5.84
N GLU A 130 -9.74 -12.78 5.49
CA GLU A 130 -10.24 -12.84 4.12
C GLU A 130 -9.58 -11.82 3.19
N PHE A 131 -9.06 -10.73 3.76
CA PHE A 131 -8.41 -9.65 3.00
C PHE A 131 -7.06 -9.26 3.58
N PHE A 132 -6.18 -8.77 2.72
CA PHE A 132 -5.08 -7.90 3.12
C PHE A 132 -5.58 -6.46 3.23
N VAL A 133 -4.96 -5.70 4.10
CA VAL A 133 -5.31 -4.27 4.30
C VAL A 133 -4.85 -3.37 3.16
N GLY A 134 -4.22 -3.92 2.15
CA GLY A 134 -3.80 -3.25 0.92
C GLY A 134 -3.36 -4.24 -0.13
N LEU A 135 -3.04 -3.76 -1.33
CA LEU A 135 -2.56 -4.59 -2.41
C LEU A 135 -1.27 -5.30 -1.98
N SER A 136 -1.26 -6.62 -2.06
CA SER A 136 -0.12 -7.44 -1.65
C SER A 136 0.56 -8.04 -2.87
N LEU A 137 1.81 -7.65 -3.10
CA LEU A 137 2.63 -8.08 -4.22
C LEU A 137 3.84 -8.88 -3.74
N ASP A 138 4.24 -9.85 -4.54
CA ASP A 138 5.41 -10.69 -4.30
C ASP A 138 6.19 -10.87 -5.60
N ASP A 139 7.08 -9.92 -5.86
CA ASP A 139 7.88 -9.94 -7.09
C ASP A 139 9.04 -10.94 -7.05
N GLU A 140 9.34 -11.51 -5.88
CA GLU A 140 10.33 -12.59 -5.76
C GLU A 140 9.77 -13.93 -6.30
N ASN A 141 8.51 -14.23 -5.97
CA ASN A 141 7.90 -15.54 -6.27
C ASN A 141 6.79 -15.48 -7.30
N GLN A 142 6.10 -14.33 -7.42
CA GLN A 142 4.92 -14.17 -8.27
C GLN A 142 5.00 -12.91 -9.15
N TYR A 143 6.17 -12.60 -9.65
CA TYR A 143 6.39 -11.42 -10.51
C TYR A 143 5.43 -11.40 -11.71
N ASP A 144 5.12 -12.55 -12.28
CA ASP A 144 4.21 -12.72 -13.43
C ASP A 144 2.76 -12.35 -13.10
N LEU A 145 2.38 -12.31 -11.82
CA LEU A 145 1.03 -11.95 -11.39
C LEU A 145 0.88 -10.47 -11.01
N SER A 146 1.98 -9.76 -10.84
CA SER A 146 1.96 -8.40 -10.30
C SER A 146 1.24 -7.40 -11.20
N ASP A 147 1.45 -7.46 -12.52
CA ASP A 147 0.80 -6.52 -13.45
C ASP A 147 -0.72 -6.64 -13.42
N GLU A 148 -1.24 -7.86 -13.42
CA GLU A 148 -2.69 -8.10 -13.36
C GLU A 148 -3.26 -7.68 -12.02
N ARG A 149 -2.57 -7.97 -10.91
CA ARG A 149 -2.99 -7.55 -9.57
C ARG A 149 -3.05 -6.03 -9.46
N ILE A 150 -2.07 -5.33 -9.98
CA ILE A 150 -2.04 -3.86 -10.01
C ILE A 150 -3.22 -3.32 -10.81
N LYS A 151 -3.49 -3.88 -11.98
CA LYS A 151 -4.59 -3.48 -12.84
C LYS A 151 -5.94 -3.61 -12.14
N LEU A 152 -6.20 -4.78 -11.54
CA LEU A 152 -7.45 -5.06 -10.82
C LEU A 152 -7.60 -4.16 -9.60
N TRP A 153 -6.52 -3.92 -8.86
CA TRP A 153 -6.54 -3.06 -7.70
C TRP A 153 -6.83 -1.59 -8.08
N CYS A 154 -6.21 -1.10 -9.14
CA CYS A 154 -6.46 0.25 -9.63
C CYS A 154 -7.91 0.43 -10.11
N GLU A 155 -8.49 -0.58 -10.75
CA GLU A 155 -9.90 -0.61 -11.11
C GLU A 155 -10.78 -0.50 -9.87
N GLN A 156 -10.48 -1.26 -8.83
CA GLN A 156 -11.17 -1.22 -7.55
C GLN A 156 -11.06 0.17 -6.89
N LEU A 157 -9.86 0.74 -6.86
CA LEU A 157 -9.62 2.06 -6.27
C LEU A 157 -10.45 3.15 -6.96
N VAL A 158 -10.48 3.15 -8.28
CA VAL A 158 -11.24 4.15 -9.05
C VAL A 158 -12.72 4.08 -8.67
N ALA A 159 -13.31 2.88 -8.59
CA ALA A 159 -14.70 2.71 -8.18
C ALA A 159 -14.94 3.20 -6.76
N GLN A 160 -14.05 2.87 -5.83
CA GLN A 160 -14.18 3.28 -4.42
C GLN A 160 -14.06 4.80 -4.25
N VAL A 161 -13.14 5.42 -4.97
CA VAL A 161 -12.96 6.88 -4.94
C VAL A 161 -14.19 7.61 -5.51
N GLN A 162 -14.78 7.09 -6.56
CA GLN A 162 -16.00 7.64 -7.15
C GLN A 162 -17.17 7.54 -6.15
N ASP A 163 -17.29 6.43 -5.43
CA ASP A 163 -18.32 6.24 -4.41
C ASP A 163 -18.19 7.24 -3.25
N LEU A 164 -16.95 7.66 -2.95
CA LEU A 164 -16.67 8.67 -1.93
C LEU A 164 -16.81 10.11 -2.44
N ASN A 165 -17.06 10.32 -3.74
CA ASN A 165 -17.13 11.63 -4.40
C ASN A 165 -15.85 12.46 -4.26
N LEU A 166 -14.69 11.82 -4.24
CA LEU A 166 -13.39 12.49 -4.14
C LEU A 166 -12.66 12.64 -5.49
N ALA A 167 -13.15 11.98 -6.53
CA ALA A 167 -12.55 12.04 -7.86
C ALA A 167 -13.25 13.04 -8.77
#